data_4caaf686e187f16325b2156aaeba8252
#
_entry.id   4caaf686e187f16325b2156aaeba8252
#
_cell.length_a   1.000
_cell.length_b   1.000
_cell.length_c   1.000
_cell.angle_alpha   90.00
_cell.angle_beta   90.00
_cell.angle_gamma   90.00
#
_symmetry.space_group_name_H-M   'P 1'
#
loop_
_entity.id
_entity.type
_entity.pdbx_description
1 polymer ?
#
loop_
_entity_poly.entity_id
_entity_poly.type
_entity_poly.pdbx_seq_one_letter_code
_entity_poly.pdbx_strand_id
1 'polypeptide(L)'
;GKFSHLNGKIDNHSPFDTTQVTFPQLFQKAGYQTAMYGKLHFGNNPKGVDDFMILPGQGDYINPKFLTKGSDTIIKGYVTDIITDLTLGWLKEKRDKTKPFMMMYLHKAPHRAWWPSAEKFAEFYEKKFPEPETLFDDYSNRGTAAKTAEMNLLTHMRLSLIHI
;
A
#
# COMPACT_ATOMS: atom_id res chain seq x y z
N GLY A 1 19.53 5.66 1.37
CA GLY A 1 18.99 4.67 0.48
C GLY A 1 19.63 4.70 -0.90
N LYS A 2 19.34 3.71 -1.72
CA LYS A 2 19.75 3.63 -3.12
C LYS A 2 18.55 3.85 -4.02
N PHE A 3 18.74 4.54 -5.14
CA PHE A 3 17.72 4.62 -6.19
C PHE A 3 17.43 3.25 -6.80
N SER A 4 16.27 3.09 -7.44
CA SER A 4 15.81 1.81 -7.98
C SER A 4 16.78 1.18 -8.99
N HIS A 5 17.40 1.95 -9.85
CA HIS A 5 18.43 1.47 -10.79
C HIS A 5 19.72 0.99 -10.12
N LEU A 6 19.95 1.35 -8.84
CA LEU A 6 21.13 0.92 -8.07
C LEU A 6 20.81 -0.20 -7.07
N ASN A 7 19.54 -0.41 -6.76
CA ASN A 7 19.12 -1.44 -5.80
C ASN A 7 18.51 -2.70 -6.45
N GLY A 8 18.47 -2.73 -7.78
CA GLY A 8 17.94 -3.86 -8.55
C GLY A 8 16.41 -3.94 -8.66
N LYS A 9 15.64 -3.09 -7.95
CA LYS A 9 14.18 -3.02 -8.07
C LYS A 9 13.81 -2.03 -9.18
N ILE A 10 14.05 -2.44 -10.43
CA ILE A 10 13.92 -1.57 -11.61
C ILE A 10 12.47 -1.40 -12.10
N ASP A 11 11.59 -2.30 -11.75
CA ASP A 11 10.17 -2.30 -12.12
C ASP A 11 9.31 -3.00 -11.07
N ASN A 12 8.00 -3.13 -11.33
CA ASN A 12 7.05 -3.79 -10.44
C ASN A 12 7.18 -5.33 -10.42
N HIS A 13 7.87 -5.92 -11.37
CA HIS A 13 7.99 -7.39 -11.53
C HIS A 13 9.29 -7.92 -10.91
N SER A 14 10.37 -7.13 -10.98
CA SER A 14 11.65 -7.51 -10.40
C SER A 14 11.51 -7.71 -8.89
N PRO A 15 11.95 -8.84 -8.32
CA PRO A 15 11.99 -9.01 -6.87
C PRO A 15 13.01 -8.05 -6.25
N PHE A 16 12.78 -7.66 -5.01
CA PHE A 16 13.76 -6.87 -4.28
C PHE A 16 14.99 -7.73 -3.94
N ASP A 17 16.18 -7.20 -4.15
CA ASP A 17 17.43 -7.87 -3.77
C ASP A 17 17.58 -7.95 -2.24
N THR A 18 17.36 -9.14 -1.70
CA THR A 18 17.39 -9.39 -0.26
C THR A 18 18.79 -9.40 0.34
N THR A 19 19.87 -9.30 -0.45
CA THR A 19 21.24 -9.16 0.07
C THR A 19 21.48 -7.75 0.61
N GLN A 20 20.69 -6.78 0.18
CA GLN A 20 20.81 -5.41 0.62
C GLN A 20 20.31 -5.20 2.05
N VAL A 21 20.95 -4.26 2.73
CA VAL A 21 20.52 -3.85 4.07
C VAL A 21 19.28 -2.96 3.95
N THR A 22 18.24 -3.32 4.69
CA THR A 22 16.99 -2.55 4.78
C THR A 22 16.91 -1.80 6.11
N PHE A 23 16.18 -0.69 6.13
CA PHE A 23 16.02 0.06 7.39
C PHE A 23 15.33 -0.76 8.50
N PRO A 24 14.36 -1.66 8.24
CA PRO A 24 13.83 -2.52 9.30
C PRO A 24 14.91 -3.37 9.98
N GLN A 25 15.89 -3.89 9.23
CA GLN A 25 17.01 -4.62 9.83
C GLN A 25 17.87 -3.75 10.75
N LEU A 26 18.01 -2.46 10.43
CA LEU A 26 18.74 -1.53 11.29
C LEU A 26 17.97 -1.28 12.60
N PHE A 27 16.66 -1.16 12.53
CA PHE A 27 15.82 -1.06 13.72
C PHE A 27 15.89 -2.32 14.59
N GLN A 28 15.83 -3.52 13.98
CA GLN A 28 16.03 -4.78 14.73
C GLN A 28 17.38 -4.81 15.44
N LYS A 29 18.46 -4.46 14.73
CA LYS A 29 19.81 -4.40 15.33
C LYS A 29 19.92 -3.39 16.47
N ALA A 30 19.11 -2.34 16.43
CA ALA A 30 19.02 -1.34 17.51
C ALA A 30 18.08 -1.75 18.66
N GLY A 31 17.57 -3.00 18.67
CA GLY A 31 16.72 -3.52 19.73
C GLY A 31 15.22 -3.20 19.59
N TYR A 32 14.79 -2.67 18.46
CA TYR A 32 13.37 -2.46 18.19
C TYR A 32 12.67 -3.75 17.78
N GLN A 33 11.43 -3.90 18.20
CA GLN A 33 10.50 -4.83 17.57
C GLN A 33 10.03 -4.25 16.25
N THR A 34 9.92 -5.07 15.23
CA THR A 34 9.54 -4.61 13.89
C THR A 34 8.30 -5.33 13.39
N ALA A 35 7.32 -4.59 12.90
CA ALA A 35 6.09 -5.15 12.36
C ALA A 35 5.72 -4.50 11.02
N MET A 36 4.99 -5.24 10.17
CA MET A 36 4.53 -4.76 8.88
C MET A 36 3.18 -5.37 8.52
N TYR A 37 2.18 -4.51 8.29
CA TYR A 37 0.85 -4.93 7.87
C TYR A 37 0.40 -4.16 6.64
N GLY A 38 -0.06 -4.90 5.61
CA GLY A 38 -0.62 -4.33 4.40
C GLY A 38 0.21 -4.57 3.14
N LYS A 39 0.23 -3.63 2.21
CA LYS A 39 0.80 -3.82 0.87
C LYS A 39 2.29 -3.50 0.81
N LEU A 40 3.11 -4.49 0.47
CA LEU A 40 4.57 -4.31 0.28
C LEU A 40 4.99 -4.22 -1.20
N HIS A 41 4.47 -5.07 -2.06
CA HIS A 41 4.75 -5.14 -3.51
C HIS A 41 6.25 -5.26 -3.89
N PHE A 42 7.01 -6.01 -3.12
CA PHE A 42 8.43 -6.25 -3.40
C PHE A 42 8.74 -7.61 -4.03
N GLY A 43 7.74 -8.47 -4.17
CA GLY A 43 7.90 -9.80 -4.76
C GLY A 43 8.48 -10.86 -3.83
N ASN A 44 8.87 -10.49 -2.63
CA ASN A 44 9.39 -11.37 -1.57
C ASN A 44 8.97 -10.89 -0.18
N ASN A 45 9.16 -11.76 0.80
CA ASN A 45 8.85 -11.42 2.19
C ASN A 45 9.74 -10.29 2.72
N PRO A 46 9.22 -9.45 3.63
CA PRO A 46 9.97 -8.33 4.18
C PRO A 46 11.14 -8.82 5.02
N LYS A 47 12.32 -8.25 4.77
CA LYS A 47 13.54 -8.56 5.52
C LYS A 47 13.70 -7.59 6.69
N GLY A 48 14.03 -8.14 7.87
CA GLY A 48 14.18 -7.33 9.08
C GLY A 48 12.86 -6.99 9.75
N VAL A 49 11.83 -7.81 9.56
CA VAL A 49 10.51 -7.64 10.16
C VAL A 49 10.18 -8.87 11.00
N ASP A 50 9.86 -8.66 12.28
CA ASP A 50 9.58 -9.72 13.24
C ASP A 50 8.21 -10.33 13.04
N ASP A 51 7.20 -9.52 12.79
CA ASP A 51 5.82 -9.94 12.57
C ASP A 51 5.24 -9.22 11.34
N PHE A 52 4.66 -9.97 10.41
CA PHE A 52 4.04 -9.38 9.25
C PHE A 52 2.86 -10.18 8.70
N MET A 53 1.90 -9.44 8.14
CA MET A 53 0.88 -9.95 7.24
C MET A 53 0.78 -8.99 6.05
N ILE A 54 1.28 -9.43 4.90
CA ILE A 54 1.38 -8.57 3.70
C ILE A 54 0.53 -9.10 2.55
N LEU A 55 -0.01 -8.18 1.77
CA LEU A 55 -0.77 -8.50 0.57
C LEU A 55 0.18 -8.97 -0.54
N PRO A 56 -0.11 -10.08 -1.24
CA PRO A 56 0.64 -10.47 -2.43
C PRO A 56 0.36 -9.50 -3.58
N GLY A 57 1.41 -9.07 -4.29
CA GLY A 57 1.31 -8.18 -5.44
C GLY A 57 0.50 -6.90 -5.15
N GLN A 58 -0.58 -6.70 -5.87
CA GLN A 58 -1.49 -5.56 -5.68
C GLN A 58 -2.49 -5.77 -4.54
N GLY A 59 -2.74 -7.01 -4.14
CA GLY A 59 -3.74 -7.38 -3.14
C GLY A 59 -5.19 -7.15 -3.60
N ASP A 60 -6.12 -7.72 -2.85
CA ASP A 60 -7.56 -7.55 -3.07
C ASP A 60 -8.18 -6.61 -2.04
N TYR A 61 -9.25 -5.91 -2.43
CA TYR A 61 -10.00 -5.06 -1.50
C TYR A 61 -10.93 -5.85 -0.59
N ILE A 62 -11.49 -6.94 -1.11
CA ILE A 62 -12.46 -7.78 -0.40
C ILE A 62 -11.87 -9.17 -0.21
N ASN A 63 -11.99 -9.72 1.00
CA ASN A 63 -11.49 -11.04 1.38
C ASN A 63 -10.03 -11.28 0.97
N PRO A 64 -9.11 -10.36 1.31
CA PRO A 64 -7.75 -10.41 0.85
C PRO A 64 -7.00 -11.63 1.36
N LYS A 65 -6.12 -12.16 0.50
CA LYS A 65 -5.06 -13.09 0.92
C LYS A 65 -3.93 -12.31 1.56
N PHE A 66 -3.37 -12.86 2.64
CA PHE A 66 -2.16 -12.37 3.27
C PHE A 66 -1.05 -13.42 3.26
N LEU A 67 0.15 -12.99 2.95
CA LEU A 67 1.38 -13.74 3.17
C LEU A 67 1.86 -13.49 4.60
N THR A 68 2.31 -14.54 5.27
CA THR A 68 2.83 -14.48 6.64
C THR A 68 4.17 -15.21 6.75
N LYS A 69 4.78 -15.23 7.93
CA LYS A 69 5.96 -16.09 8.18
C LYS A 69 5.64 -17.59 8.14
N GLY A 70 4.42 -17.95 8.42
CA GLY A 70 3.93 -19.34 8.43
C GLY A 70 3.13 -19.66 7.17
N SER A 71 1.86 -19.93 7.36
CA SER A 71 0.92 -20.24 6.28
C SER A 71 0.22 -18.99 5.79
N ASP A 72 0.07 -18.88 4.49
CA ASP A 72 -0.79 -17.85 3.88
C ASP A 72 -2.24 -18.03 4.35
N THR A 73 -2.93 -16.94 4.51
CA THR A 73 -4.33 -16.94 4.98
C THR A 73 -5.20 -15.99 4.18
N ILE A 74 -6.49 -16.30 4.11
CA ILE A 74 -7.52 -15.40 3.57
C ILE A 74 -8.37 -14.92 4.75
N ILE A 75 -8.50 -13.61 4.88
CA ILE A 75 -9.34 -13.00 5.91
C ILE A 75 -10.56 -12.40 5.23
N LYS A 76 -11.75 -12.80 5.68
CA LYS A 76 -13.01 -12.25 5.15
C LYS A 76 -13.22 -10.82 5.64
N GLY A 77 -13.62 -9.95 4.73
CA GLY A 77 -13.94 -8.56 5.02
C GLY A 77 -13.25 -7.56 4.10
N TYR A 78 -13.29 -6.29 4.48
CA TYR A 78 -12.69 -5.19 3.73
C TYR A 78 -11.24 -4.96 4.16
N VAL A 79 -10.35 -4.89 3.20
CA VAL A 79 -8.90 -4.89 3.43
C VAL A 79 -8.41 -3.76 4.35
N THR A 80 -9.00 -2.58 4.24
CA THR A 80 -8.60 -1.42 5.07
C THR A 80 -8.89 -1.67 6.54
N ASP A 81 -10.08 -2.21 6.85
CA ASP A 81 -10.49 -2.54 8.21
C ASP A 81 -9.62 -3.66 8.77
N ILE A 82 -9.42 -4.72 7.98
CA ILE A 82 -8.57 -5.86 8.36
C ILE A 82 -7.14 -5.41 8.70
N ILE A 83 -6.51 -4.59 7.85
CA ILE A 83 -5.15 -4.08 8.11
C ILE A 83 -5.12 -3.22 9.38
N THR A 84 -6.18 -2.43 9.61
CA THR A 84 -6.32 -1.61 10.81
C THR A 84 -6.43 -2.49 12.06
N ASP A 85 -7.29 -3.49 12.05
CA ASP A 85 -7.50 -4.40 13.17
C ASP A 85 -6.23 -5.22 13.50
N LEU A 86 -5.55 -5.74 12.49
CA LEU A 86 -4.26 -6.42 12.65
C LEU A 86 -3.22 -5.50 13.30
N THR A 87 -3.15 -4.25 12.85
CA THR A 87 -2.23 -3.25 13.39
C THR A 87 -2.54 -2.91 14.84
N LEU A 88 -3.81 -2.65 15.15
CA LEU A 88 -4.26 -2.35 16.50
C LEU A 88 -4.08 -3.55 17.44
N GLY A 89 -4.39 -4.76 16.98
CA GLY A 89 -4.18 -5.99 17.74
C GLY A 89 -2.69 -6.19 18.10
N TRP A 90 -1.79 -5.95 17.15
CA TRP A 90 -0.36 -6.03 17.44
C TRP A 90 0.08 -4.97 18.46
N LEU A 91 -0.34 -3.73 18.30
CA LEU A 91 0.01 -2.63 19.21
C LEU A 91 -0.49 -2.86 20.63
N LYS A 92 -1.68 -3.42 20.79
CA LYS A 92 -2.33 -3.62 22.09
C LYS A 92 -1.89 -4.90 22.79
N GLU A 93 -1.76 -5.99 22.05
CA GLU A 93 -1.75 -7.35 22.58
C GLU A 93 -0.44 -8.11 22.33
N LYS A 94 0.17 -7.95 21.15
CA LYS A 94 1.29 -8.81 20.75
C LYS A 94 2.67 -8.25 21.04
N ARG A 95 2.86 -6.94 20.95
CA ARG A 95 4.18 -6.35 21.17
C ARG A 95 4.62 -6.40 22.63
N ASP A 96 5.89 -6.55 22.87
CA ASP A 96 6.50 -6.35 24.18
C ASP A 96 6.54 -4.83 24.51
N LYS A 97 5.76 -4.42 25.50
CA LYS A 97 5.61 -3.00 25.86
C LYS A 97 6.86 -2.39 26.49
N THR A 98 7.84 -3.22 26.86
CA THR A 98 9.11 -2.75 27.42
C THR A 98 10.13 -2.37 26.35
N LYS A 99 9.88 -2.71 25.07
CA LYS A 99 10.77 -2.41 23.96
C LYS A 99 10.22 -1.33 23.03
N PRO A 100 11.08 -0.52 22.43
CA PRO A 100 10.67 0.34 21.33
C PRO A 100 10.22 -0.49 20.13
N PHE A 101 9.41 0.10 19.26
CA PHE A 101 8.95 -0.59 18.06
C PHE A 101 9.07 0.29 16.81
N MET A 102 9.18 -0.36 15.67
CA MET A 102 9.02 0.22 14.34
C MET A 102 7.92 -0.55 13.62
N MET A 103 6.93 0.16 13.11
CA MET A 103 5.81 -0.44 12.39
C MET A 103 5.63 0.21 11.03
N MET A 104 5.45 -0.63 10.02
CA MET A 104 5.00 -0.21 8.69
C MET A 104 3.51 -0.56 8.54
N TYR A 105 2.67 0.47 8.53
CA TYR A 105 1.22 0.39 8.36
C TYR A 105 0.87 0.86 6.95
N LEU A 106 0.61 -0.08 6.05
CA LEU A 106 0.64 0.12 4.61
C LEU A 106 -0.70 -0.26 3.97
N HIS A 107 -1.62 0.69 3.86
CA HIS A 107 -2.89 0.45 3.21
C HIS A 107 -2.76 0.18 1.70
N LYS A 108 -3.67 -0.66 1.15
CA LYS A 108 -3.87 -0.79 -0.29
C LYS A 108 -4.55 0.44 -0.87
N ALA A 109 -5.54 0.99 -0.18
CA ALA A 109 -6.22 2.22 -0.59
C ALA A 109 -5.25 3.42 -0.56
N PRO A 110 -5.35 4.36 -1.50
CA PRO A 110 -6.35 4.52 -2.56
C PRO A 110 -5.89 4.00 -3.95
N HIS A 111 -5.19 2.87 -4.03
CA HIS A 111 -4.78 2.31 -5.33
C HIS A 111 -6.00 1.85 -6.13
N ARG A 112 -5.95 1.96 -7.48
CA ARG A 112 -7.01 1.36 -8.31
C ARG A 112 -7.21 -0.15 -7.93
N ALA A 113 -8.38 -0.75 -7.96
CA ALA A 113 -9.64 -0.26 -8.58
C ALA A 113 -10.53 0.63 -7.68
N TRP A 114 -10.01 1.26 -6.61
CA TRP A 114 -10.74 2.21 -5.75
C TRP A 114 -12.06 1.68 -5.17
N TRP A 115 -12.09 0.44 -4.74
CA TRP A 115 -13.29 -0.13 -4.13
C TRP A 115 -13.42 0.35 -2.68
N PRO A 116 -14.43 1.17 -2.37
CA PRO A 116 -14.72 1.56 -0.99
C PRO A 116 -15.36 0.42 -0.21
N SER A 117 -15.43 0.53 1.10
CA SER A 117 -16.34 -0.32 1.87
C SER A 117 -17.80 -0.01 1.50
N ALA A 118 -18.70 -0.98 1.70
CA ALA A 118 -20.14 -0.78 1.40
C ALA A 118 -20.72 0.42 2.16
N GLU A 119 -20.32 0.61 3.42
CA GLU A 119 -20.72 1.75 4.24
C GLU A 119 -20.27 3.08 3.63
N LYS A 120 -19.00 3.18 3.26
CA LYS A 120 -18.46 4.41 2.67
C LYS A 120 -18.99 4.65 1.27
N PHE A 121 -19.23 3.60 0.50
CA PHE A 121 -19.91 3.75 -0.77
C PHE A 121 -21.31 4.37 -0.59
N ALA A 122 -22.12 3.86 0.32
CA ALA A 122 -23.45 4.40 0.61
C ALA A 122 -23.39 5.86 1.11
N GLU A 123 -22.42 6.17 1.98
CA GLU A 123 -22.22 7.54 2.51
C GLU A 123 -21.89 8.56 1.42
N PHE A 124 -21.07 8.17 0.45
CA PHE A 124 -20.53 9.10 -0.54
C PHE A 124 -21.21 9.04 -1.91
N TYR A 125 -22.08 8.07 -2.14
CA TYR A 125 -22.70 7.82 -3.44
C TYR A 125 -23.44 9.04 -4.03
N GLU A 126 -24.15 9.79 -3.20
CA GLU A 126 -24.91 10.96 -3.65
C GLU A 126 -24.18 12.29 -3.43
N LYS A 127 -22.98 12.25 -2.84
CA LYS A 127 -22.21 13.47 -2.60
C LYS A 127 -21.61 14.00 -3.89
N LYS A 128 -21.91 15.26 -4.20
CA LYS A 128 -21.20 15.98 -5.27
C LYS A 128 -19.91 16.55 -4.72
N PHE A 129 -18.80 16.22 -5.36
CA PHE A 129 -17.50 16.80 -5.06
C PHE A 129 -17.24 17.96 -6.00
N PRO A 130 -16.67 19.09 -5.53
CA PRO A 130 -16.29 20.16 -6.41
C PRO A 130 -15.17 19.71 -7.35
N GLU A 131 -15.38 19.93 -8.64
CA GLU A 131 -14.36 19.67 -9.63
C GLU A 131 -13.37 20.85 -9.66
N PRO A 132 -12.05 20.60 -9.51
CA PRO A 132 -11.06 21.67 -9.65
C PRO A 132 -10.99 22.13 -11.11
N GLU A 133 -10.73 23.41 -11.34
CA GLU A 133 -10.59 23.99 -12.69
C GLU A 133 -9.53 23.26 -13.54
N THR A 134 -8.54 22.65 -12.88
CA THR A 134 -7.45 21.90 -13.51
C THR A 134 -7.75 20.43 -13.75
N LEU A 135 -8.98 19.96 -13.51
CA LEU A 135 -9.33 18.54 -13.67
C LEU A 135 -9.06 18.02 -15.09
N PHE A 136 -9.33 18.87 -16.09
CA PHE A 136 -9.07 18.59 -17.50
C PHE A 136 -8.07 19.60 -18.10
N ASP A 137 -7.00 19.91 -17.34
CA ASP A 137 -5.93 20.80 -17.81
C ASP A 137 -5.37 20.28 -19.15
N ASP A 138 -5.20 21.17 -20.12
CA ASP A 138 -4.60 20.87 -21.43
C ASP A 138 -3.06 20.81 -21.38
N TYR A 139 -2.49 21.13 -20.23
CA TYR A 139 -1.05 21.22 -19.99
C TYR A 139 -0.29 22.14 -20.93
N SER A 140 -0.99 23.10 -21.60
CA SER A 140 -0.39 24.01 -22.59
C SER A 140 0.79 24.82 -22.04
N ASN A 141 0.74 25.15 -20.75
CA ASN A 141 1.77 25.92 -20.03
C ASN A 141 2.76 25.03 -19.23
N ARG A 142 2.78 23.71 -19.48
CA ARG A 142 3.67 22.75 -18.81
C ARG A 142 4.81 22.31 -19.71
N GLY A 143 5.82 21.66 -19.11
CA GLY A 143 6.91 21.01 -19.85
C GLY A 143 6.43 19.85 -20.73
N THR A 144 7.24 19.47 -21.72
CA THR A 144 6.93 18.41 -22.69
C THR A 144 6.49 17.09 -22.03
N ALA A 145 7.14 16.68 -20.95
CA ALA A 145 6.80 15.43 -20.25
C ALA A 145 5.35 15.39 -19.76
N ALA A 146 4.81 16.51 -19.28
CA ALA A 146 3.41 16.58 -18.86
C ALA A 146 2.45 16.58 -20.07
N LYS A 147 2.80 17.29 -21.14
CA LYS A 147 1.98 17.34 -22.37
C LYS A 147 1.87 16.00 -23.09
N THR A 148 2.94 15.19 -23.05
CA THR A 148 3.03 13.90 -23.72
C THR A 148 2.74 12.73 -22.83
N ALA A 149 2.38 12.95 -21.57
CA ALA A 149 2.04 11.88 -20.65
C ALA A 149 0.82 11.09 -21.14
N GLU A 150 0.99 9.80 -21.36
CA GLU A 150 -0.11 8.92 -21.80
C GLU A 150 -1.17 8.77 -20.72
N MET A 151 -0.75 8.70 -19.44
CA MET A 151 -1.67 8.52 -18.33
C MET A 151 -2.35 9.83 -17.97
N ASN A 152 -3.59 9.97 -18.38
CA ASN A 152 -4.44 11.10 -18.07
C ASN A 152 -5.85 10.65 -17.64
N LEU A 153 -6.64 11.60 -17.14
CA LEU A 153 -7.96 11.33 -16.58
C LEU A 153 -8.92 10.75 -17.61
N LEU A 154 -8.92 11.30 -18.83
CA LEU A 154 -9.89 10.94 -19.86
C LEU A 154 -9.67 9.54 -20.45
N THR A 155 -8.42 9.12 -20.60
CA THR A 155 -8.09 7.90 -21.34
C THR A 155 -7.71 6.72 -20.45
N HIS A 156 -7.13 6.97 -19.27
CA HIS A 156 -6.59 5.92 -18.41
C HIS A 156 -7.30 5.77 -17.08
N MET A 157 -7.96 6.82 -16.60
CA MET A 157 -8.80 6.74 -15.42
C MET A 157 -10.26 6.59 -15.87
N ARG A 158 -10.93 5.57 -15.37
CA ARG A 158 -12.35 5.38 -15.69
C ARG A 158 -13.17 6.48 -15.03
N LEU A 159 -13.74 7.37 -15.82
CA LEU A 159 -14.61 8.45 -15.33
C LEU A 159 -15.76 7.94 -14.44
N SER A 160 -16.27 6.73 -14.72
CA SER A 160 -17.27 6.08 -13.89
C SER A 160 -16.83 5.83 -12.44
N LEU A 161 -15.53 5.90 -12.15
CA LEU A 161 -14.99 5.77 -10.79
C LEU A 161 -14.73 7.13 -10.13
N ILE A 162 -14.87 8.22 -10.88
CA ILE A 162 -14.72 9.59 -10.38
C ILE A 162 -16.09 10.15 -9.98
N HIS A 163 -17.14 9.62 -10.58
CA HIS A 163 -18.54 10.00 -10.33
C HIS A 163 -19.29 8.92 -9.52
N ILE A 164 -18.59 8.21 -8.64
CA ILE A 164 -19.25 7.32 -7.67
C ILE A 164 -19.95 8.15 -6.61
#